data_c1cd664f3941aa41563e0deb5e13162d
#
_entry.id   c1cd664f3941aa41563e0deb5e13162d
#
_cell.length_a   1.000
_cell.length_b   1.000
_cell.length_c   1.000
_cell.angle_alpha   90.00
_cell.angle_beta   90.00
_cell.angle_gamma   90.00
#
_symmetry.space_group_name_H-M   'P 1'
#
loop_
_entity.id
_entity.type
_entity.pdbx_description
1 polymer ?
#
loop_
_entity_poly.entity_id
_entity_poly.type
_entity_poly.pdbx_seq_one_letter_code
_entity_poly.pdbx_strand_id
1 'polypeptide(L)'
;LLTYMATMQTLSGIDPKPIGNAHFVHVPYNSFTTKNGFVVIAVITDAFWEALLNVVNLDSLRDPKFSKSIDRLKNQQFIESELNQILSTQTSEYWIKALNKAKVPCGPINTFSEALSDEQIIHRKMMVEVEHPDGGKIKMPGNPIKLSYTDEDSYTPPPHLGAHTKEILKEWGKFDDDAIQELIEKNIIQSVN
;
A
#
# COMPACT_ATOMS: atom_id res chain seq x y z
N LEU A 1 8.04 -5.99 -12.81
CA LEU A 1 6.65 -5.62 -12.54
C LEU A 1 5.64 -6.68 -13.00
N LEU A 2 5.86 -7.36 -14.13
CA LEU A 2 4.93 -8.38 -14.66
C LEU A 2 5.12 -9.76 -14.02
N THR A 3 6.21 -9.97 -13.31
CA THR A 3 6.54 -11.18 -12.54
C THR A 3 5.94 -12.47 -13.13
N TYR A 4 5.21 -13.21 -12.31
CA TYR A 4 4.59 -14.48 -12.70
C TYR A 4 3.36 -14.35 -13.64
N MET A 5 2.73 -13.18 -13.75
CA MET A 5 1.58 -12.98 -14.66
C MET A 5 1.98 -13.14 -16.12
N ALA A 6 3.12 -12.57 -16.54
CA ALA A 6 3.65 -12.78 -17.88
C ALA A 6 4.03 -14.25 -18.11
N THR A 7 4.65 -14.90 -17.10
CA THR A 7 4.99 -16.33 -17.18
C THR A 7 3.75 -17.20 -17.29
N MET A 8 2.70 -16.90 -16.53
CA MET A 8 1.43 -17.63 -16.63
C MET A 8 0.83 -17.53 -18.03
N GLN A 9 0.78 -16.33 -18.61
CA GLN A 9 0.27 -16.11 -19.96
C GLN A 9 1.09 -16.89 -21.00
N THR A 10 2.44 -16.80 -20.94
CA THR A 10 3.31 -17.48 -21.91
C THR A 10 3.23 -19.01 -21.83
N LEU A 11 2.97 -19.57 -20.64
CA LEU A 11 2.83 -21.01 -20.44
C LEU A 11 1.42 -21.53 -20.77
N SER A 12 0.37 -20.76 -20.46
CA SER A 12 -1.02 -21.20 -20.64
C SER A 12 -1.66 -20.71 -21.94
N GLY A 13 -1.13 -19.66 -22.56
CA GLY A 13 -1.76 -18.95 -23.67
C GLY A 13 -3.00 -18.15 -23.28
N ILE A 14 -3.30 -18.02 -21.97
CA ILE A 14 -4.51 -17.36 -21.47
C ILE A 14 -4.12 -16.00 -20.87
N ASP A 15 -4.73 -14.94 -21.39
CA ASP A 15 -4.53 -13.59 -20.83
C ASP A 15 -5.24 -13.46 -19.47
N PRO A 16 -4.52 -13.01 -18.42
CA PRO A 16 -5.13 -12.76 -17.13
C PRO A 16 -6.10 -11.58 -17.22
N LYS A 17 -7.29 -11.75 -16.62
CA LYS A 17 -8.30 -10.70 -16.55
C LYS A 17 -8.13 -9.88 -15.27
N PRO A 18 -8.59 -8.62 -15.25
CA PRO A 18 -8.70 -7.85 -14.00
C PRO A 18 -9.61 -8.57 -13.01
N ILE A 19 -9.12 -8.75 -11.77
CA ILE A 19 -9.82 -9.47 -10.70
C ILE A 19 -10.05 -8.62 -9.44
N GLY A 20 -9.86 -7.30 -9.54
CA GLY A 20 -9.97 -6.38 -8.41
C GLY A 20 -8.89 -6.64 -7.35
N ASN A 21 -9.29 -6.76 -6.08
CA ASN A 21 -8.39 -7.01 -4.95
C ASN A 21 -8.15 -8.51 -4.69
N ALA A 22 -8.82 -9.40 -5.44
CA ALA A 22 -8.71 -10.84 -5.26
C ALA A 22 -7.34 -11.37 -5.70
N HIS A 23 -6.94 -12.52 -5.17
CA HIS A 23 -5.79 -13.25 -5.65
C HIS A 23 -6.20 -14.27 -6.71
N PHE A 24 -5.39 -14.44 -7.75
CA PHE A 24 -5.71 -15.29 -8.90
C PHE A 24 -5.54 -16.81 -8.66
N VAL A 25 -4.98 -17.22 -7.50
CA VAL A 25 -4.82 -18.63 -7.11
C VAL A 25 -5.42 -18.94 -5.74
N HIS A 26 -5.26 -18.03 -4.78
CA HIS A 26 -5.62 -18.28 -3.39
C HIS A 26 -7.01 -17.73 -3.05
N VAL A 27 -7.85 -18.57 -2.43
CA VAL A 27 -9.21 -18.21 -2.01
C VAL A 27 -9.47 -18.76 -0.60
N PRO A 28 -9.99 -17.90 0.31
CA PRO A 28 -10.20 -16.46 0.16
C PRO A 28 -8.89 -15.67 0.28
N TYR A 29 -8.68 -14.74 -0.62
CA TYR A 29 -7.63 -13.73 -0.54
C TYR A 29 -8.15 -12.44 -1.19
N ASN A 30 -8.79 -11.59 -0.39
CA ASN A 30 -9.51 -10.42 -0.87
C ASN A 30 -9.75 -9.44 0.30
N SER A 31 -10.39 -8.31 -0.02
CA SER A 31 -11.02 -7.41 0.94
C SER A 31 -12.48 -7.79 1.14
N PHE A 32 -12.92 -7.82 2.39
CA PHE A 32 -14.28 -8.21 2.78
C PHE A 32 -14.95 -7.10 3.56
N THR A 33 -16.26 -6.91 3.33
CA THR A 33 -17.06 -5.92 4.04
C THR A 33 -17.30 -6.35 5.48
N THR A 34 -17.17 -5.40 6.39
CA THR A 34 -17.51 -5.55 7.82
C THR A 34 -18.61 -4.56 8.19
N LYS A 35 -19.07 -4.58 9.43
CA LYS A 35 -20.12 -3.68 9.90
C LYS A 35 -19.74 -2.18 9.78
N ASN A 36 -18.47 -1.83 9.89
CA ASN A 36 -17.97 -0.45 9.93
C ASN A 36 -16.86 -0.15 8.92
N GLY A 37 -16.62 -1.02 7.96
CA GLY A 37 -15.56 -0.82 6.96
C GLY A 37 -15.17 -2.12 6.27
N PHE A 38 -13.88 -2.43 6.27
CA PHE A 38 -13.36 -3.58 5.54
C PHE A 38 -12.26 -4.29 6.34
N VAL A 39 -12.06 -5.57 6.03
CA VAL A 39 -10.90 -6.37 6.47
C VAL A 39 -10.29 -7.07 5.27
N VAL A 40 -8.97 -7.09 5.17
CA VAL A 40 -8.26 -7.95 4.23
C VAL A 40 -7.99 -9.29 4.90
N ILE A 41 -8.26 -10.39 4.21
CA ILE A 41 -7.96 -11.76 4.66
C ILE A 41 -7.17 -12.45 3.56
N ALA A 42 -6.09 -13.16 3.93
CA ALA A 42 -5.20 -13.86 3.00
C ALA A 42 -4.99 -15.32 3.41
N VAL A 43 -5.80 -16.22 2.87
CA VAL A 43 -5.70 -17.67 3.08
C VAL A 43 -4.86 -18.30 1.97
N ILE A 44 -3.58 -18.52 2.24
CA ILE A 44 -2.63 -19.08 1.27
C ILE A 44 -2.34 -20.57 1.48
N THR A 45 -2.78 -21.13 2.61
CA THR A 45 -2.61 -22.56 2.93
C THR A 45 -3.92 -23.17 3.40
N ASP A 46 -4.02 -24.52 3.33
CA ASP A 46 -5.20 -25.22 3.85
C ASP A 46 -5.30 -25.11 5.39
N ALA A 47 -4.16 -24.96 6.09
CA ALA A 47 -4.16 -24.72 7.53
C ALA A 47 -4.80 -23.37 7.90
N PHE A 48 -4.55 -22.31 7.12
CA PHE A 48 -5.22 -21.02 7.31
C PHE A 48 -6.71 -21.09 6.96
N TRP A 49 -7.09 -21.94 6.00
CA TRP A 49 -8.50 -22.19 5.70
C TRP A 49 -9.23 -22.79 6.90
N GLU A 50 -8.70 -23.85 7.48
CA GLU A 50 -9.28 -24.48 8.67
C GLU A 50 -9.35 -23.50 9.87
N ALA A 51 -8.28 -22.72 10.07
CA ALA A 51 -8.26 -21.70 11.12
C ALA A 51 -9.34 -20.61 10.89
N LEU A 52 -9.52 -20.16 9.66
CA LEU A 52 -10.60 -19.23 9.29
C LEU A 52 -11.98 -19.81 9.59
N LEU A 53 -12.25 -21.05 9.16
CA LEU A 53 -13.53 -21.73 9.41
C LEU A 53 -13.88 -21.83 10.90
N ASN A 54 -12.86 -22.03 11.74
CA ASN A 54 -13.05 -22.07 13.19
C ASN A 54 -13.38 -20.70 13.78
N VAL A 55 -12.96 -19.61 13.15
CA VAL A 55 -13.28 -18.24 13.58
C VAL A 55 -14.68 -17.82 13.11
N VAL A 56 -14.97 -18.03 11.81
CA VAL A 56 -16.25 -17.57 11.24
C VAL A 56 -17.41 -18.50 11.54
N ASN A 57 -17.13 -19.77 11.85
CA ASN A 57 -18.09 -20.81 12.24
C ASN A 57 -19.28 -20.94 11.27
N LEU A 58 -18.98 -21.04 9.97
CA LEU A 58 -19.97 -21.20 8.90
C LEU A 58 -20.01 -22.65 8.41
N ASP A 59 -21.11 -23.34 8.64
CA ASP A 59 -21.29 -24.75 8.22
C ASP A 59 -21.30 -24.89 6.69
N SER A 60 -21.83 -23.90 5.97
CA SER A 60 -21.86 -23.89 4.50
C SER A 60 -20.46 -23.96 3.87
N LEU A 61 -19.42 -23.49 4.56
CA LEU A 61 -18.04 -23.51 4.09
C LEU A 61 -17.25 -24.73 4.58
N ARG A 62 -17.84 -25.60 5.45
CA ARG A 62 -17.19 -26.82 5.94
C ARG A 62 -17.38 -28.04 5.02
N ASP A 63 -18.06 -27.86 3.89
CA ASP A 63 -18.18 -28.92 2.90
C ASP A 63 -16.79 -29.40 2.44
N PRO A 64 -16.50 -30.73 2.45
CA PRO A 64 -15.23 -31.31 2.02
C PRO A 64 -14.77 -30.87 0.61
N LYS A 65 -15.70 -30.46 -0.26
CA LYS A 65 -15.35 -29.92 -1.58
C LYS A 65 -14.50 -28.65 -1.53
N PHE A 66 -14.46 -27.90 -0.40
CA PHE A 66 -13.64 -26.72 -0.22
C PHE A 66 -12.29 -26.99 0.44
N SER A 67 -11.98 -28.26 0.76
CA SER A 67 -10.74 -28.62 1.47
C SER A 67 -9.47 -28.25 0.70
N LYS A 68 -9.50 -28.26 -0.65
CA LYS A 68 -8.36 -27.97 -1.50
C LYS A 68 -8.43 -26.57 -2.11
N SER A 69 -7.27 -25.90 -2.20
CA SER A 69 -7.16 -24.55 -2.75
C SER A 69 -7.73 -24.44 -4.17
N ILE A 70 -7.47 -25.44 -5.02
CA ILE A 70 -7.99 -25.44 -6.41
C ILE A 70 -9.53 -25.50 -6.48
N ASP A 71 -10.15 -26.17 -5.55
CA ASP A 71 -11.61 -26.29 -5.52
C ASP A 71 -12.24 -25.04 -4.89
N ARG A 72 -11.57 -24.41 -3.93
CA ARG A 72 -11.96 -23.09 -3.45
C ARG A 72 -11.91 -22.05 -4.57
N LEU A 73 -10.88 -22.07 -5.41
CA LEU A 73 -10.78 -21.15 -6.55
C LEU A 73 -11.97 -21.30 -7.53
N LYS A 74 -12.41 -22.53 -7.84
CA LYS A 74 -13.59 -22.80 -8.68
C LYS A 74 -14.89 -22.27 -8.06
N ASN A 75 -14.94 -22.13 -6.73
CA ASN A 75 -16.11 -21.71 -5.96
C ASN A 75 -15.93 -20.33 -5.31
N GLN A 76 -15.00 -19.50 -5.83
CA GLN A 76 -14.61 -18.22 -5.25
C GLN A 76 -15.80 -17.32 -4.93
N GLN A 77 -16.70 -17.10 -5.88
CA GLN A 77 -17.86 -16.24 -5.71
C GLN A 77 -18.77 -16.68 -4.55
N PHE A 78 -19.01 -17.98 -4.43
CA PHE A 78 -19.81 -18.52 -3.33
C PHE A 78 -19.12 -18.30 -1.99
N ILE A 79 -17.83 -18.68 -1.87
CA ILE A 79 -17.07 -18.55 -0.63
C ILE A 79 -16.97 -17.09 -0.20
N GLU A 80 -16.67 -16.18 -1.11
CA GLU A 80 -16.55 -14.75 -0.80
C GLU A 80 -17.91 -14.12 -0.44
N SER A 81 -19.01 -14.57 -1.05
CA SER A 81 -20.35 -14.15 -0.67
C SER A 81 -20.72 -14.56 0.76
N GLU A 82 -20.50 -15.82 1.12
CA GLU A 82 -20.74 -16.33 2.48
C GLU A 82 -19.89 -15.59 3.52
N LEU A 83 -18.62 -15.37 3.20
CA LEU A 83 -17.72 -14.60 4.08
C LEU A 83 -18.18 -13.14 4.24
N ASN A 84 -18.57 -12.46 3.16
CA ASN A 84 -19.08 -11.09 3.26
C ASN A 84 -20.34 -11.01 4.13
N GLN A 85 -21.24 -11.98 4.05
CA GLN A 85 -22.43 -12.02 4.90
C GLN A 85 -22.07 -12.10 6.38
N ILE A 86 -21.23 -13.04 6.78
CA ILE A 86 -20.86 -13.20 8.18
C ILE A 86 -19.98 -12.05 8.68
N LEU A 87 -19.01 -11.62 7.88
CA LEU A 87 -18.07 -10.57 8.28
C LEU A 87 -18.76 -9.20 8.45
N SER A 88 -19.84 -8.93 7.72
CA SER A 88 -20.65 -7.72 7.89
C SER A 88 -21.41 -7.64 9.21
N THR A 89 -21.49 -8.73 9.98
CA THR A 89 -22.22 -8.77 11.27
C THR A 89 -21.45 -8.13 12.42
N GLN A 90 -20.12 -8.01 12.33
CA GLN A 90 -19.26 -7.45 13.36
C GLN A 90 -18.30 -6.41 12.79
N THR A 91 -17.64 -5.64 13.68
CA THR A 91 -16.70 -4.60 13.27
C THR A 91 -15.38 -5.17 12.76
N SER A 92 -14.62 -4.35 12.02
CA SER A 92 -13.29 -4.73 11.53
C SER A 92 -12.36 -5.13 12.68
N GLU A 93 -12.36 -4.38 13.78
CA GLU A 93 -11.53 -4.63 14.95
C GLU A 93 -11.85 -5.97 15.62
N TYR A 94 -13.15 -6.31 15.70
CA TYR A 94 -13.57 -7.61 16.22
C TYR A 94 -12.97 -8.75 15.39
N TRP A 95 -13.13 -8.69 14.06
CA TRP A 95 -12.65 -9.74 13.17
C TRP A 95 -11.12 -9.82 13.14
N ILE A 96 -10.43 -8.68 13.06
CA ILE A 96 -8.97 -8.64 13.07
C ILE A 96 -8.44 -9.28 14.35
N LYS A 97 -9.00 -8.97 15.51
CA LYS A 97 -8.60 -9.57 16.79
C LYS A 97 -8.84 -11.08 16.82
N ALA A 98 -9.98 -11.55 16.34
CA ALA A 98 -10.32 -12.97 16.30
C ALA A 98 -9.44 -13.76 15.33
N LEU A 99 -9.24 -13.22 14.13
CA LEU A 99 -8.41 -13.83 13.08
C LEU A 99 -6.92 -13.87 13.46
N ASN A 100 -6.40 -12.78 14.03
CA ASN A 100 -5.01 -12.74 14.52
C ASN A 100 -4.77 -13.75 15.65
N LYS A 101 -5.73 -13.91 16.57
CA LYS A 101 -5.66 -14.95 17.62
C LYS A 101 -5.58 -16.36 17.02
N ALA A 102 -6.26 -16.59 15.91
CA ALA A 102 -6.23 -17.86 15.18
C ALA A 102 -5.07 -17.96 14.19
N LYS A 103 -4.18 -16.95 14.13
CA LYS A 103 -3.03 -16.86 13.22
C LYS A 103 -3.43 -16.88 11.73
N VAL A 104 -4.62 -16.40 11.40
CA VAL A 104 -5.06 -16.17 10.02
C VAL A 104 -4.53 -14.81 9.58
N PRO A 105 -3.76 -14.72 8.48
CA PRO A 105 -3.27 -13.45 7.98
C PRO A 105 -4.43 -12.52 7.60
N CYS A 106 -4.49 -11.39 8.27
CA CYS A 106 -5.52 -10.37 8.06
C CYS A 106 -4.99 -8.98 8.46
N GLY A 107 -5.67 -7.94 7.98
CA GLY A 107 -5.35 -6.56 8.34
C GLY A 107 -6.48 -5.60 8.01
N PRO A 108 -6.44 -4.39 8.58
CA PRO A 108 -7.40 -3.34 8.28
C PRO A 108 -7.13 -2.73 6.90
N ILE A 109 -8.14 -2.05 6.34
CA ILE A 109 -7.97 -1.07 5.28
C ILE A 109 -8.08 0.30 5.94
N ASN A 110 -6.94 0.94 6.14
CA ASN A 110 -6.85 2.20 6.84
C ASN A 110 -7.09 3.39 5.91
N THR A 111 -7.73 4.43 6.42
CA THR A 111 -7.66 5.77 5.87
C THR A 111 -6.24 6.34 6.01
N PHE A 112 -5.93 7.45 5.32
CA PHE A 112 -4.63 8.11 5.51
C PHE A 112 -4.40 8.55 6.96
N SER A 113 -5.42 9.08 7.63
CA SER A 113 -5.31 9.51 9.03
C SER A 113 -4.98 8.35 9.95
N GLU A 114 -5.63 7.21 9.77
CA GLU A 114 -5.37 5.99 10.55
C GLU A 114 -3.98 5.43 10.26
N ALA A 115 -3.60 5.33 8.99
CA ALA A 115 -2.29 4.85 8.60
C ALA A 115 -1.15 5.73 9.15
N LEU A 116 -1.29 7.07 9.09
CA LEU A 116 -0.28 8.01 9.57
C LEU A 116 -0.20 8.08 11.10
N SER A 117 -1.21 7.61 11.81
CA SER A 117 -1.21 7.49 13.29
C SER A 117 -0.87 6.09 13.79
N ASP A 118 -0.61 5.13 12.89
CA ASP A 118 -0.21 3.78 13.25
C ASP A 118 1.13 3.76 14.01
N GLU A 119 1.19 3.01 15.11
CA GLU A 119 2.36 2.93 15.99
C GLU A 119 3.63 2.51 15.25
N GLN A 120 3.53 1.59 14.28
CA GLN A 120 4.66 1.15 13.49
C GLN A 120 5.14 2.23 12.51
N ILE A 121 4.24 2.99 11.91
CA ILE A 121 4.56 4.12 11.03
C ILE A 121 5.28 5.21 11.83
N ILE A 122 4.81 5.51 13.04
CA ILE A 122 5.45 6.47 13.96
C ILE A 122 6.82 5.96 14.40
N HIS A 123 6.90 4.70 14.88
CA HIS A 123 8.15 4.09 15.33
C HIS A 123 9.23 4.09 14.23
N ARG A 124 8.83 3.82 13.00
CA ARG A 124 9.72 3.84 11.83
C ARG A 124 10.07 5.23 11.31
N LYS A 125 9.62 6.30 11.97
CA LYS A 125 9.81 7.69 11.52
C LYS A 125 9.41 7.87 10.05
N MET A 126 8.27 7.29 9.66
CA MET A 126 7.77 7.36 8.30
C MET A 126 7.10 8.69 7.99
N MET A 127 6.89 9.52 9.00
CA MET A 127 6.49 10.93 8.89
C MET A 127 7.58 11.78 9.51
N VAL A 128 8.00 12.81 8.80
CA VAL A 128 9.01 13.76 9.22
C VAL A 128 8.44 15.17 9.22
N GLU A 129 9.03 16.04 10.03
CA GLU A 129 8.67 17.44 10.11
C GLU A 129 9.86 18.29 9.66
N VAL A 130 9.63 19.24 8.75
CA VAL A 130 10.64 20.15 8.24
C VAL A 130 10.18 21.60 8.38
N GLU A 131 11.12 22.52 8.58
CA GLU A 131 10.84 23.95 8.58
C GLU A 131 10.55 24.43 7.16
N HIS A 132 9.42 25.12 6.95
CA HIS A 132 9.07 25.67 5.65
C HIS A 132 9.78 27.01 5.43
N PRO A 133 10.29 27.32 4.20
CA PRO A 133 10.97 28.60 3.94
C PRO A 133 10.13 29.84 4.24
N ASP A 134 8.81 29.78 4.08
CA ASP A 134 7.88 30.88 4.41
C ASP A 134 7.48 30.92 5.88
N GLY A 135 8.08 30.10 6.70
CA GLY A 135 7.80 29.97 8.14
C GLY A 135 6.80 28.85 8.46
N GLY A 136 6.91 28.35 9.69
CA GLY A 136 6.13 27.21 10.17
C GLY A 136 6.73 25.87 9.80
N LYS A 137 6.04 24.81 10.22
CA LYS A 137 6.46 23.42 10.04
C LYS A 137 5.48 22.67 9.18
N ILE A 138 6.00 21.85 8.28
CA ILE A 138 5.20 20.93 7.46
C ILE A 138 5.56 19.49 7.78
N LYS A 139 4.55 18.61 7.79
CA LYS A 139 4.74 17.17 7.88
C LYS A 139 4.71 16.56 6.50
N MET A 140 5.65 15.68 6.23
CA MET A 140 5.76 14.99 4.94
C MET A 140 6.20 13.54 5.14
N PRO A 141 5.94 12.65 4.16
CA PRO A 141 6.48 11.29 4.20
C PRO A 141 8.01 11.30 4.26
N GLY A 142 8.56 10.51 5.17
CA GLY A 142 10.00 10.27 5.28
C GLY A 142 10.48 9.18 4.31
N ASN A 143 11.78 8.94 4.29
CA ASN A 143 12.37 7.88 3.49
C ASN A 143 11.99 6.50 4.07
N PRO A 144 11.37 5.59 3.29
CA PRO A 144 11.03 4.26 3.75
C PRO A 144 12.24 3.32 3.84
N ILE A 145 13.34 3.64 3.14
CA ILE A 145 14.58 2.86 3.14
C ILE A 145 15.41 3.32 4.34
N LYS A 146 15.58 2.43 5.32
CA LYS A 146 16.37 2.69 6.54
C LYS A 146 17.67 1.92 6.47
N LEU A 147 18.78 2.60 6.22
CA LEU A 147 20.11 2.02 6.09
C LEU A 147 20.90 2.12 7.39
N SER A 148 21.75 1.13 7.68
CA SER A 148 22.51 1.05 8.94
C SER A 148 23.70 2.02 9.00
N TYR A 149 24.23 2.44 7.85
CA TYR A 149 25.48 3.20 7.73
C TYR A 149 25.30 4.59 7.10
N THR A 150 24.07 4.96 6.73
CA THR A 150 23.76 6.26 6.14
C THR A 150 22.86 7.02 7.08
N ASP A 151 23.24 8.27 7.38
CA ASP A 151 22.36 9.16 8.12
C ASP A 151 21.15 9.53 7.25
N GLU A 152 19.98 9.10 7.68
CA GLU A 152 18.71 9.30 6.97
C GLU A 152 17.86 10.41 7.61
N ASP A 153 18.34 11.04 8.67
CA ASP A 153 17.56 12.00 9.45
C ASP A 153 17.68 13.45 8.92
N SER A 154 18.37 13.64 7.79
CA SER A 154 18.48 14.97 7.14
C SER A 154 17.40 15.13 6.07
N TYR A 155 16.40 15.93 6.38
CA TYR A 155 15.32 16.27 5.44
C TYR A 155 15.29 17.78 5.21
N THR A 156 15.17 18.16 3.94
CA THR A 156 15.00 19.54 3.54
C THR A 156 13.57 19.79 3.07
N PRO A 157 13.02 20.99 3.27
CA PRO A 157 11.71 21.34 2.76
C PRO A 157 11.70 21.40 1.23
N PRO A 158 10.54 21.26 0.58
CA PRO A 158 10.39 21.53 -0.84
C PRO A 158 10.86 22.95 -1.16
N PRO A 159 11.69 23.15 -2.22
CA PRO A 159 12.13 24.48 -2.60
C PRO A 159 11.01 25.27 -3.27
N HIS A 160 11.10 26.59 -3.23
CA HIS A 160 10.26 27.44 -4.07
C HIS A 160 10.54 27.19 -5.56
N LEU A 161 9.54 27.47 -6.38
CA LEU A 161 9.71 27.42 -7.84
C LEU A 161 10.84 28.38 -8.26
N GLY A 162 11.84 27.85 -8.96
CA GLY A 162 12.98 28.62 -9.42
C GLY A 162 14.12 28.83 -8.39
N ALA A 163 14.01 28.28 -7.17
CA ALA A 163 15.01 28.45 -6.12
C ALA A 163 16.42 28.00 -6.53
N HIS A 164 16.56 26.97 -7.34
CA HIS A 164 17.84 26.42 -7.79
C HIS A 164 18.17 26.76 -9.26
N THR A 165 17.41 27.63 -9.91
CA THR A 165 17.57 27.91 -11.35
C THR A 165 18.99 28.37 -11.69
N LYS A 166 19.53 29.35 -10.96
CA LYS A 166 20.89 29.88 -11.20
C LYS A 166 21.96 28.82 -10.96
N GLU A 167 21.86 28.09 -9.85
CA GLU A 167 22.79 27.03 -9.46
C GLU A 167 22.88 25.94 -10.56
N ILE A 168 21.71 25.44 -10.98
CA ILE A 168 21.64 24.38 -12.00
C ILE A 168 22.20 24.85 -13.35
N LEU A 169 21.87 26.08 -13.76
CA LEU A 169 22.41 26.62 -15.01
C LEU A 169 23.92 26.82 -14.97
N LYS A 170 24.48 27.26 -13.84
CA LYS A 170 25.93 27.38 -13.64
C LYS A 170 26.63 26.03 -13.61
N GLU A 171 26.17 25.14 -12.70
CA GLU A 171 26.89 23.91 -12.42
C GLU A 171 26.73 22.87 -13.54
N TRP A 172 25.51 22.69 -14.05
CA TRP A 172 25.21 21.66 -15.04
C TRP A 172 25.14 22.20 -16.45
N GLY A 173 24.51 23.37 -16.64
CA GLY A 173 24.42 24.04 -17.94
C GLY A 173 25.70 24.74 -18.40
N LYS A 174 26.64 24.98 -17.46
CA LYS A 174 27.88 25.71 -17.71
C LYS A 174 27.67 27.14 -18.25
N PHE A 175 26.53 27.75 -17.93
CA PHE A 175 26.24 29.13 -18.23
C PHE A 175 27.04 30.05 -17.29
N ASP A 176 27.56 31.13 -17.81
CA ASP A 176 28.13 32.20 -17.00
C ASP A 176 27.08 33.15 -16.46
N ASP A 177 27.45 34.06 -15.56
CA ASP A 177 26.53 34.97 -14.92
C ASP A 177 25.85 35.91 -15.90
N ASP A 178 26.55 36.35 -16.93
CA ASP A 178 26.03 37.29 -17.95
C ASP A 178 24.93 36.61 -18.79
N ALA A 179 25.18 35.37 -19.22
CA ALA A 179 24.21 34.59 -19.96
C ALA A 179 22.94 34.29 -19.13
N ILE A 180 23.12 33.98 -17.84
CA ILE A 180 21.97 33.76 -16.93
C ILE A 180 21.16 35.03 -16.74
N GLN A 181 21.83 36.19 -16.58
CA GLN A 181 21.19 37.47 -16.42
C GLN A 181 20.39 37.86 -17.70
N GLU A 182 20.96 37.61 -18.89
CA GLU A 182 20.25 37.79 -20.15
C GLU A 182 18.97 36.96 -20.25
N LEU A 183 19.01 35.70 -19.79
CA LEU A 183 17.82 34.82 -19.76
C LEU A 183 16.73 35.35 -18.80
N ILE A 184 17.12 35.94 -17.67
CA ILE A 184 16.20 36.57 -16.72
C ILE A 184 15.55 37.82 -17.34
N GLU A 185 16.34 38.71 -17.93
CA GLU A 185 15.89 39.95 -18.57
C GLU A 185 14.91 39.67 -19.72
N LYS A 186 15.16 38.61 -20.47
CA LYS A 186 14.25 38.12 -21.51
C LYS A 186 13.03 37.35 -21.00
N ASN A 187 12.85 37.24 -19.71
CA ASN A 187 11.77 36.45 -19.06
C ASN A 187 11.71 34.99 -19.54
N ILE A 188 12.82 34.40 -19.93
CA ILE A 188 12.91 32.99 -20.31
C ILE A 188 12.98 32.10 -19.07
N ILE A 189 13.61 32.59 -18.02
CA ILE A 189 13.72 31.91 -16.72
C ILE A 189 13.27 32.85 -15.60
N GLN A 190 12.77 32.24 -14.52
CA GLN A 190 12.55 32.93 -13.24
C GLN A 190 13.59 32.44 -12.21
N SER A 191 14.11 33.35 -11.43
CA SER A 191 14.98 33.06 -10.31
C SER A 191 14.40 33.76 -9.09
N VAL A 192 14.17 33.00 -8.04
CA VAL A 192 13.85 33.53 -6.71
C VAL A 192 15.16 33.88 -6.05
N ASN A 193 15.26 35.09 -5.50
CA ASN A 193 16.41 35.54 -4.72
C ASN A 193 16.39 34.90 -3.33
#